data_21f127850f0012cbcf86b8ee07a0c60e
#
_entry.id   21f127850f0012cbcf86b8ee07a0c60e
#
_cell.length_a   1.000
_cell.length_b   1.000
_cell.length_c   1.000
_cell.angle_alpha   90.00
_cell.angle_beta   90.00
_cell.angle_gamma   90.00
#
_symmetry.space_group_name_H-M   'P 1'
#
loop_
_entity.id
_entity.type
_entity.pdbx_description
1 polymer ?
#
loop_
_entity_poly.entity_id
_entity_poly.type
_entity_poly.pdbx_seq_one_letter_code
_entity_poly.pdbx_strand_id
1 'polypeptide(L)'
;MRKRLILALVCLGMLAGCNGEPSYRGLSFITYNYTPWDLDWIRITDREGNFAATGSIGAGGGEGSVSCCYKLKGTDFKVRWSGVDGEEAIKHMHDGKYDEQVFNKETPVHFPASAIPAGDGPLYLELHIYPDEHMEMALSRKLLGQVRIPIVDTTRWLYAQHRDALQNYRDIDEVLRVLGKVAKTAWLKYGIEDKQDMRQYMYLYFTVASNFDADPEIAAVLARPGRKPGDFARAVEAIGTAGGSR
;
A
#
# COMPACT_ATOMS: atom_id res chain seq x y z
N MET A 1 57.17 -26.02 -10.37
CA MET A 1 55.70 -26.08 -10.19
C MET A 1 55.13 -25.20 -9.04
N ARG A 2 55.87 -24.88 -8.00
CA ARG A 2 55.38 -24.03 -6.84
C ARG A 2 55.09 -22.57 -7.14
N LYS A 3 55.76 -21.92 -8.11
CA LYS A 3 55.59 -20.50 -8.44
C LYS A 3 54.28 -20.16 -9.21
N ARG A 4 53.69 -21.12 -9.90
CA ARG A 4 52.44 -20.91 -10.63
C ARG A 4 51.19 -21.03 -9.75
N LEU A 5 51.28 -21.71 -8.61
CA LEU A 5 50.16 -21.85 -7.64
C LEU A 5 49.90 -20.58 -6.85
N ILE A 6 50.98 -19.80 -6.56
CA ILE A 6 50.87 -18.55 -5.78
C ILE A 6 50.20 -17.45 -6.60
N LEU A 7 50.40 -17.42 -7.92
CA LEU A 7 49.77 -16.40 -8.78
C LEU A 7 48.26 -16.62 -8.95
N ALA A 8 47.79 -17.89 -8.92
CA ALA A 8 46.37 -18.23 -8.99
C ALA A 8 45.62 -17.84 -7.70
N LEU A 9 46.27 -17.91 -6.53
CA LEU A 9 45.64 -17.55 -5.26
C LEU A 9 45.48 -16.02 -5.10
N VAL A 10 46.38 -15.23 -5.67
CA VAL A 10 46.31 -13.78 -5.64
C VAL A 10 45.20 -13.24 -6.55
N CYS A 11 44.93 -13.88 -7.66
CA CYS A 11 43.83 -13.51 -8.56
C CYS A 11 42.42 -13.83 -7.99
N LEU A 12 42.30 -14.87 -7.13
CA LEU A 12 41.03 -15.19 -6.49
C LEU A 12 40.65 -14.18 -5.36
N GLY A 13 41.65 -13.52 -4.78
CA GLY A 13 41.42 -12.51 -3.71
C GLY A 13 40.90 -11.15 -4.21
N MET A 14 40.99 -10.88 -5.52
CA MET A 14 40.55 -9.58 -6.09
C MET A 14 39.10 -9.59 -6.60
N LEU A 15 38.39 -10.71 -6.49
CA LEU A 15 36.97 -10.82 -6.80
C LEU A 15 36.04 -10.57 -5.59
N ALA A 16 36.60 -10.22 -4.42
CA ALA A 16 35.85 -9.61 -3.35
C ALA A 16 35.50 -8.17 -3.79
N GLY A 17 34.65 -8.08 -4.82
CA GLY A 17 34.18 -6.82 -5.35
C GLY A 17 33.63 -5.96 -4.23
N CYS A 18 33.97 -4.71 -4.24
CA CYS A 18 33.36 -3.65 -3.43
C CYS A 18 31.84 -3.71 -3.62
N ASN A 19 31.16 -4.51 -2.80
CA ASN A 19 29.72 -4.41 -2.62
C ASN A 19 29.45 -3.12 -1.84
N GLY A 20 29.74 -1.97 -2.49
CA GLY A 20 29.33 -0.68 -1.97
C GLY A 20 27.82 -0.69 -1.77
N GLU A 21 27.36 -0.12 -0.67
CA GLU A 21 25.93 0.03 -0.44
C GLU A 21 25.26 0.69 -1.66
N PRO A 22 24.07 0.21 -2.09
CA PRO A 22 23.38 0.79 -3.23
C PRO A 22 23.11 2.27 -3.01
N SER A 23 23.24 3.07 -4.05
CA SER A 23 22.99 4.51 -4.02
C SER A 23 21.97 4.86 -5.12
N TYR A 24 20.90 5.49 -4.70
CA TYR A 24 19.78 5.90 -5.54
C TYR A 24 19.82 7.41 -5.69
N ARG A 25 19.88 7.93 -6.92
CA ARG A 25 19.97 9.39 -7.19
C ARG A 25 18.88 9.82 -8.15
N GLY A 26 18.44 11.08 -8.02
CA GLY A 26 17.39 11.64 -8.86
C GLY A 26 16.04 10.97 -8.64
N LEU A 27 15.80 10.45 -7.43
CA LEU A 27 14.58 9.77 -7.09
C LEU A 27 13.39 10.74 -7.05
N SER A 28 12.30 10.35 -7.70
CA SER A 28 10.99 10.88 -7.40
C SER A 28 10.33 9.98 -6.38
N PHE A 29 9.89 10.54 -5.26
CA PHE A 29 9.28 9.77 -4.17
C PHE A 29 7.76 9.87 -4.25
N ILE A 30 7.10 8.73 -4.15
CA ILE A 30 5.64 8.61 -4.11
C ILE A 30 5.24 7.61 -3.02
N THR A 31 4.15 7.89 -2.32
CA THR A 31 3.60 7.01 -1.30
C THR A 31 2.19 6.59 -1.66
N TYR A 32 1.88 5.32 -1.41
CA TYR A 32 0.56 4.73 -1.53
C TYR A 32 -0.01 4.46 -0.14
N ASN A 33 -1.12 5.12 0.18
CA ASN A 33 -1.80 4.97 1.46
C ASN A 33 -2.99 4.02 1.34
N TYR A 34 -2.86 2.80 1.84
CA TYR A 34 -3.97 1.84 1.90
C TYR A 34 -4.61 1.77 3.28
N THR A 35 -4.21 2.64 4.20
CA THR A 35 -4.76 2.71 5.55
C THR A 35 -6.07 3.50 5.60
N PRO A 36 -6.88 3.35 6.65
CA PRO A 36 -8.06 4.18 6.86
C PRO A 36 -7.77 5.58 7.42
N TRP A 37 -6.49 5.95 7.57
CA TRP A 37 -6.08 7.23 8.14
C TRP A 37 -5.70 8.25 7.08
N ASP A 38 -6.00 9.51 7.35
CA ASP A 38 -5.44 10.64 6.61
C ASP A 38 -4.01 10.85 7.09
N LEU A 39 -3.04 10.82 6.17
CA LEU A 39 -1.62 10.99 6.48
C LEU A 39 -1.19 12.41 6.18
N ASP A 40 -0.60 13.09 7.17
CA ASP A 40 -0.17 14.48 7.03
C ASP A 40 1.18 14.59 6.34
N TRP A 41 2.15 13.80 6.80
CA TRP A 41 3.49 13.76 6.23
C TRP A 41 4.15 12.40 6.42
N ILE A 42 5.03 12.08 5.48
CA ILE A 42 5.83 10.87 5.48
C ILE A 42 7.26 11.24 5.10
N ARG A 43 8.22 10.77 5.87
CA ARG A 43 9.65 10.99 5.62
C ARG A 43 10.40 9.69 5.75
N ILE A 44 11.07 9.28 4.67
CA ILE A 44 12.03 8.18 4.67
C ILE A 44 13.43 8.72 4.84
N THR A 45 14.23 8.11 5.70
CA THR A 45 15.61 8.54 6.00
C THR A 45 16.54 7.34 5.93
N ASP A 46 17.69 7.48 5.30
CA ASP A 46 18.76 6.49 5.28
C ASP A 46 19.71 6.64 6.50
N ARG A 47 20.68 5.74 6.60
CA ARG A 47 21.65 5.74 7.70
C ARG A 47 22.60 6.97 7.69
N GLU A 48 22.80 7.62 6.54
CA GLU A 48 23.61 8.82 6.40
C GLU A 48 22.82 10.11 6.69
N GLY A 49 21.49 10.01 6.91
CA GLY A 49 20.62 11.16 7.16
C GLY A 49 20.05 11.80 5.88
N ASN A 50 20.36 11.25 4.69
CA ASN A 50 19.64 11.68 3.50
C ASN A 50 18.17 11.27 3.61
N PHE A 51 17.27 12.08 3.06
CA PHE A 51 15.85 11.80 3.18
C PHE A 51 15.08 12.10 1.90
N ALA A 52 13.92 11.48 1.79
CA ALA A 52 12.84 11.87 0.88
C ALA A 52 11.55 12.07 1.70
N ALA A 53 10.70 12.98 1.28
CA ALA A 53 9.45 13.26 1.97
C ALA A 53 8.31 13.55 1.00
N THR A 54 7.11 13.26 1.45
CA THR A 54 5.86 13.61 0.79
C THR A 54 4.85 14.09 1.84
N GLY A 55 3.81 14.78 1.42
CA GLY A 55 2.77 15.32 2.29
C GLY A 55 1.40 14.76 1.97
N SER A 56 0.45 15.18 2.74
CA SER A 56 -1.00 14.95 2.74
C SER A 56 -1.55 13.90 1.78
N ILE A 57 -1.86 12.71 2.29
CA ILE A 57 -2.48 11.63 1.54
C ILE A 57 -3.74 11.20 2.26
N GLY A 58 -4.90 11.38 1.65
CA GLY A 58 -6.18 10.98 2.23
C GLY A 58 -6.27 9.50 2.52
N ALA A 59 -7.13 9.14 3.46
CA ALA A 59 -7.42 7.78 3.86
C ALA A 59 -7.89 6.95 2.67
N GLY A 60 -7.28 5.80 2.43
CA GLY A 60 -7.60 4.95 1.27
C GLY A 60 -7.34 5.64 -0.07
N GLY A 61 -6.67 6.79 -0.10
CA GLY A 61 -6.49 7.61 -1.29
C GLY A 61 -5.57 7.02 -2.36
N GLY A 62 -4.90 5.90 -2.05
CA GLY A 62 -4.04 5.21 -2.99
C GLY A 62 -2.69 5.89 -3.11
N GLU A 63 -2.59 6.91 -3.96
CA GLU A 63 -1.33 7.61 -4.24
C GLU A 63 -1.27 9.02 -3.67
N GLY A 64 -0.13 9.38 -3.13
CA GLY A 64 0.18 10.74 -2.72
C GLY A 64 0.82 11.58 -3.82
N SER A 65 1.19 12.80 -3.46
CA SER A 65 1.92 13.68 -4.36
C SER A 65 3.32 13.12 -4.67
N VAL A 66 3.78 13.36 -5.90
CA VAL A 66 5.15 13.02 -6.31
C VAL A 66 6.08 14.17 -5.95
N SER A 67 7.08 13.88 -5.15
CA SER A 67 8.15 14.83 -4.81
C SER A 67 9.47 14.34 -5.41
N CYS A 68 10.31 15.23 -5.92
CA CYS A 68 11.60 14.86 -6.52
C CYS A 68 12.75 15.64 -5.85
N CYS A 69 13.78 15.39 -6.19
CA CYS A 69 14.98 14.92 -6.74
C CYS A 69 15.88 14.44 -5.60
N TYR A 70 15.47 13.43 -4.92
CA TYR A 70 16.13 12.91 -3.72
C TYR A 70 17.32 12.02 -4.04
N LYS A 71 18.16 11.85 -3.04
CA LYS A 71 19.25 10.87 -3.00
C LYS A 71 19.09 10.05 -1.72
N LEU A 72 19.12 8.73 -1.85
CA LEU A 72 19.15 7.80 -0.73
C LEU A 72 20.28 6.79 -0.92
N LYS A 73 20.69 6.13 0.18
CA LYS A 73 21.76 5.13 0.18
C LYS A 73 21.43 3.98 1.12
N GLY A 74 21.86 2.77 0.73
CA GLY A 74 21.68 1.58 1.56
C GLY A 74 20.40 0.81 1.29
N THR A 75 20.10 -0.10 2.19
CA THR A 75 18.97 -1.04 2.11
C THR A 75 18.04 -0.93 3.31
N ASP A 76 18.48 -0.26 4.38
CA ASP A 76 17.71 -0.12 5.60
C ASP A 76 17.37 1.35 5.81
N PHE A 77 16.11 1.61 5.93
CA PHE A 77 15.54 2.94 6.04
C PHE A 77 14.65 3.06 7.27
N LYS A 78 14.48 4.27 7.73
CA LYS A 78 13.57 4.65 8.78
C LYS A 78 12.50 5.53 8.19
N VAL A 79 11.24 5.11 8.30
CA VAL A 79 10.09 5.89 7.87
C VAL A 79 9.43 6.50 9.08
N ARG A 80 9.44 7.83 9.15
CA ARG A 80 8.61 8.59 10.09
C ARG A 80 7.37 9.07 9.39
N TRP A 81 6.25 8.94 10.03
CA TRP A 81 4.97 9.30 9.46
C TRP A 81 3.98 9.72 10.53
N SER A 82 3.10 10.63 10.17
CA SER A 82 2.01 11.10 11.02
C SER A 82 0.69 11.07 10.28
N GLY A 83 -0.37 10.98 11.04
CA GLY A 83 -1.71 10.98 10.49
C GLY A 83 -2.77 11.00 11.56
N VAL A 84 -4.01 10.93 11.13
CA VAL A 84 -5.19 11.05 11.98
C VAL A 84 -6.32 10.18 11.44
N ASP A 85 -7.18 9.67 12.34
CA ASP A 85 -8.50 9.19 11.92
C ASP A 85 -9.37 10.41 11.62
N GLY A 86 -9.68 10.65 10.35
CA GLY A 86 -10.42 11.82 9.92
C GLY A 86 -11.83 11.93 10.52
N GLU A 87 -12.47 10.80 10.85
CA GLU A 87 -13.79 10.84 11.51
C GLU A 87 -13.68 11.28 12.97
N GLU A 88 -12.65 10.81 13.70
CA GLU A 88 -12.41 11.27 15.07
C GLU A 88 -11.92 12.72 15.08
N ALA A 89 -11.03 13.09 14.18
CA ALA A 89 -10.53 14.45 14.05
C ALA A 89 -11.65 15.49 13.86
N ILE A 90 -12.62 15.18 13.00
CA ILE A 90 -13.78 16.06 12.76
C ILE A 90 -14.58 16.31 14.04
N LYS A 91 -14.75 15.30 14.91
CA LYS A 91 -15.48 15.46 16.18
C LYS A 91 -14.78 16.43 17.13
N HIS A 92 -13.46 16.57 17.00
CA HIS A 92 -12.60 17.36 17.88
C HIS A 92 -12.08 18.67 17.25
N MET A 93 -12.59 19.05 16.07
CA MET A 93 -12.15 20.28 15.38
C MET A 93 -12.35 21.58 16.17
N HIS A 94 -13.32 21.61 17.10
CA HIS A 94 -13.72 22.84 17.80
C HIS A 94 -13.58 22.78 19.33
N ASP A 95 -13.10 21.66 19.87
CA ASP A 95 -12.95 21.47 21.32
C ASP A 95 -11.50 21.56 21.82
N GLY A 96 -10.57 21.85 20.92
CA GLY A 96 -9.14 21.99 21.22
C GLY A 96 -8.40 20.66 21.40
N LYS A 97 -9.02 19.51 21.07
CA LYS A 97 -8.44 18.18 21.24
C LYS A 97 -7.97 17.55 19.91
N TYR A 98 -7.96 18.32 18.84
CA TYR A 98 -7.52 17.81 17.52
C TYR A 98 -6.12 17.21 17.58
N ASP A 99 -5.17 17.88 18.23
CA ASP A 99 -3.78 17.41 18.30
C ASP A 99 -3.63 16.09 19.08
N GLU A 100 -4.58 15.76 19.97
CA GLU A 100 -4.60 14.49 20.69
C GLU A 100 -4.95 13.30 19.76
N GLN A 101 -5.57 13.58 18.63
CA GLN A 101 -5.95 12.57 17.63
C GLN A 101 -4.82 12.29 16.65
N VAL A 102 -3.77 13.13 16.60
CA VAL A 102 -2.66 12.98 15.69
C VAL A 102 -1.67 11.95 16.24
N PHE A 103 -1.47 10.88 15.50
CA PHE A 103 -0.40 9.93 15.83
C PHE A 103 0.89 10.28 15.10
N ASN A 104 2.01 9.93 15.74
CA ASN A 104 3.35 9.98 15.15
C ASN A 104 3.99 8.61 15.31
N LYS A 105 4.44 8.02 14.21
CA LYS A 105 5.01 6.67 14.19
C LYS A 105 6.36 6.65 13.48
N GLU A 106 7.16 5.64 13.81
CA GLU A 106 8.42 5.34 13.16
C GLU A 106 8.45 3.84 12.82
N THR A 107 8.65 3.53 11.56
CA THR A 107 8.66 2.15 11.04
C THR A 107 9.99 1.89 10.34
N PRO A 108 10.77 0.85 10.73
CA PRO A 108 11.92 0.43 9.97
C PRO A 108 11.46 -0.27 8.68
N VAL A 109 12.12 0.02 7.56
CA VAL A 109 11.83 -0.63 6.28
C VAL A 109 13.14 -1.14 5.69
N HIS A 110 13.15 -2.42 5.35
CA HIS A 110 14.24 -3.03 4.60
C HIS A 110 13.86 -3.11 3.13
N PHE A 111 14.72 -2.54 2.28
CA PHE A 111 14.58 -2.61 0.83
C PHE A 111 15.77 -3.41 0.28
N PRO A 112 15.56 -4.63 -0.20
CA PRO A 112 16.65 -5.45 -0.72
C PRO A 112 17.35 -4.74 -1.87
N ALA A 113 18.68 -4.90 -1.95
CA ALA A 113 19.49 -4.34 -3.02
C ALA A 113 19.01 -4.88 -4.38
N SER A 114 18.05 -4.21 -4.96
CA SER A 114 17.49 -4.54 -6.26
C SER A 114 18.24 -3.77 -7.35
N ALA A 115 18.35 -4.37 -8.51
CA ALA A 115 18.83 -3.66 -9.67
C ALA A 115 17.90 -2.47 -9.96
N ILE A 116 18.49 -1.31 -10.19
CA ILE A 116 17.72 -0.15 -10.66
C ILE A 116 17.08 -0.56 -11.99
N PRO A 117 15.76 -0.37 -12.18
CA PRO A 117 15.10 -0.74 -13.42
C PRO A 117 15.78 -0.09 -14.61
N ALA A 118 16.09 -0.89 -15.63
CA ALA A 118 16.67 -0.40 -16.89
C ALA A 118 15.73 0.60 -17.58
N GLY A 119 16.29 1.50 -18.39
CA GLY A 119 15.56 2.48 -19.18
C GLY A 119 15.88 3.91 -18.78
N ASP A 120 15.48 4.82 -19.65
CA ASP A 120 15.60 6.26 -19.47
C ASP A 120 14.36 6.85 -18.79
N GLY A 121 14.48 8.06 -18.27
CA GLY A 121 13.40 8.78 -17.60
C GLY A 121 13.46 8.70 -16.08
N PRO A 122 12.45 9.27 -15.41
CA PRO A 122 12.45 9.40 -13.95
C PRO A 122 12.45 8.03 -13.26
N LEU A 123 13.12 7.97 -12.11
CA LEU A 123 13.13 6.81 -11.24
C LEU A 123 12.23 7.13 -10.03
N TYR A 124 11.21 6.32 -9.84
CA TYR A 124 10.27 6.43 -8.74
C TYR A 124 10.65 5.48 -7.62
N LEU A 125 10.80 6.02 -6.42
CA LEU A 125 10.79 5.27 -5.19
C LEU A 125 9.36 5.25 -4.67
N GLU A 126 8.78 4.08 -4.58
CA GLU A 126 7.42 3.86 -4.16
C GLU A 126 7.41 3.27 -2.75
N LEU A 127 6.69 3.92 -1.84
CA LEU A 127 6.44 3.42 -0.49
C LEU A 127 4.98 3.04 -0.38
N HIS A 128 4.70 1.77 -0.10
CA HIS A 128 3.36 1.23 0.11
C HIS A 128 3.12 1.05 1.59
N ILE A 129 2.11 1.70 2.14
CA ILE A 129 1.69 1.59 3.55
C ILE A 129 0.40 0.78 3.59
N TYR A 130 0.49 -0.45 4.06
CA TYR A 130 -0.60 -1.40 4.06
C TYR A 130 -1.58 -1.20 5.23
N PRO A 131 -2.79 -1.82 5.19
CA PRO A 131 -3.81 -1.64 6.24
C PRO A 131 -3.39 -2.11 7.64
N ASP A 132 -2.42 -3.04 7.73
CA ASP A 132 -1.80 -3.52 8.98
C ASP A 132 -0.56 -2.71 9.39
N GLU A 133 -0.29 -1.60 8.69
CA GLU A 133 0.84 -0.69 8.92
C GLU A 133 2.22 -1.21 8.51
N HIS A 134 2.34 -2.43 7.98
CA HIS A 134 3.61 -2.80 7.38
C HIS A 134 3.87 -1.97 6.11
N MET A 135 5.13 -1.85 5.75
CA MET A 135 5.54 -1.02 4.63
C MET A 135 6.43 -1.80 3.68
N GLU A 136 6.19 -1.62 2.38
CA GLU A 136 7.04 -2.11 1.32
C GLU A 136 7.60 -0.96 0.49
N MET A 137 8.81 -1.14 -0.01
CA MET A 137 9.42 -0.23 -0.96
C MET A 137 9.64 -0.90 -2.31
N ALA A 138 9.48 -0.13 -3.37
CA ALA A 138 9.76 -0.58 -4.73
C ALA A 138 10.44 0.54 -5.53
N LEU A 139 11.20 0.16 -6.57
CA LEU A 139 11.69 1.08 -7.58
C LEU A 139 10.98 0.82 -8.90
N SER A 140 10.49 1.87 -9.54
CA SER A 140 9.89 1.77 -10.87
C SER A 140 10.31 2.94 -11.78
N ARG A 141 10.08 2.78 -13.09
CA ARG A 141 10.20 3.88 -14.07
C ARG A 141 8.85 4.30 -14.62
N LYS A 142 7.78 3.77 -14.04
CA LYS A 142 6.41 4.05 -14.45
C LYS A 142 5.65 4.67 -13.29
N LEU A 143 5.21 5.89 -13.45
CA LEU A 143 4.35 6.56 -12.48
C LEU A 143 3.02 5.82 -12.35
N LEU A 144 2.56 5.64 -11.11
CA LEU A 144 1.26 5.00 -10.76
C LEU A 144 1.07 3.57 -11.30
N GLY A 145 2.19 2.89 -11.65
CA GLY A 145 2.12 1.54 -12.20
C GLY A 145 2.05 0.41 -11.18
N GLN A 146 2.16 0.71 -9.89
CA GLN A 146 2.43 -0.26 -8.83
C GLN A 146 1.34 -0.31 -7.74
N VAL A 147 0.14 0.18 -8.02
CA VAL A 147 -0.97 0.10 -7.06
C VAL A 147 -1.20 -1.35 -6.66
N ARG A 148 -1.20 -1.63 -5.34
CA ARG A 148 -1.38 -2.97 -4.77
C ARG A 148 -2.86 -3.25 -4.44
N ILE A 149 -3.52 -2.33 -3.76
CA ILE A 149 -4.93 -2.42 -3.38
C ILE A 149 -5.70 -1.40 -4.23
N PRO A 150 -6.68 -1.80 -5.05
CA PRO A 150 -7.32 -0.92 -6.03
C PRO A 150 -8.44 -0.06 -5.41
N ILE A 151 -8.16 0.66 -4.32
CA ILE A 151 -9.17 1.46 -3.61
C ILE A 151 -9.72 2.56 -4.51
N VAL A 152 -8.85 3.38 -5.10
CA VAL A 152 -9.26 4.50 -5.98
C VAL A 152 -9.98 3.99 -7.23
N ASP A 153 -9.46 2.95 -7.87
CA ASP A 153 -10.11 2.37 -9.06
C ASP A 153 -11.46 1.75 -8.73
N THR A 154 -11.59 1.10 -7.57
CA THR A 154 -12.87 0.57 -7.09
C THR A 154 -13.85 1.69 -6.80
N THR A 155 -13.39 2.79 -6.16
CA THR A 155 -14.23 3.97 -5.90
C THR A 155 -14.74 4.58 -7.21
N ARG A 156 -13.87 4.80 -8.19
CA ARG A 156 -14.27 5.32 -9.51
C ARG A 156 -15.30 4.42 -10.18
N TRP A 157 -15.11 3.11 -10.11
CA TRP A 157 -16.04 2.14 -10.68
C TRP A 157 -17.40 2.15 -9.94
N LEU A 158 -17.42 2.18 -8.61
CA LEU A 158 -18.64 2.30 -7.81
C LEU A 158 -19.41 3.57 -8.18
N TYR A 159 -18.75 4.71 -8.30
CA TYR A 159 -19.38 5.97 -8.74
C TYR A 159 -19.95 5.89 -10.15
N ALA A 160 -19.28 5.20 -11.06
CA ALA A 160 -19.71 5.09 -12.43
C ALA A 160 -20.89 4.13 -12.62
N GLN A 161 -20.94 3.03 -11.85
CA GLN A 161 -21.90 1.94 -12.08
C GLN A 161 -22.94 1.79 -10.97
N HIS A 162 -22.64 2.25 -9.75
CA HIS A 162 -23.43 1.99 -8.54
C HIS A 162 -23.59 3.25 -7.69
N ARG A 163 -23.78 4.39 -8.34
CA ARG A 163 -23.87 5.69 -7.66
C ARG A 163 -24.94 5.73 -6.58
N ASP A 164 -26.05 5.04 -6.80
CA ASP A 164 -27.17 4.98 -5.84
C ASP A 164 -26.77 4.30 -4.53
N ALA A 165 -25.84 3.34 -4.57
CA ALA A 165 -25.30 2.71 -3.36
C ALA A 165 -24.43 3.66 -2.51
N LEU A 166 -23.98 4.79 -3.08
CA LEU A 166 -23.12 5.77 -2.45
C LEU A 166 -23.86 7.03 -1.98
N GLN A 167 -25.17 7.12 -2.22
CA GLN A 167 -25.97 8.33 -1.93
C GLN A 167 -26.02 8.73 -0.44
N ASN A 168 -25.72 7.80 0.46
CA ASN A 168 -25.71 8.04 1.90
C ASN A 168 -24.36 8.63 2.40
N TYR A 169 -23.36 8.71 1.52
CA TYR A 169 -22.05 9.29 1.83
C TYR A 169 -22.02 10.74 1.37
N ARG A 170 -21.44 11.60 2.19
CA ARG A 170 -21.41 13.05 1.97
C ARG A 170 -20.61 13.44 0.74
N ASP A 171 -19.44 12.82 0.58
CA ASP A 171 -18.49 13.11 -0.48
C ASP A 171 -17.59 11.91 -0.79
N ILE A 172 -16.70 12.08 -1.79
CA ILE A 172 -15.78 11.02 -2.23
C ILE A 172 -14.73 10.69 -1.17
N ASP A 173 -14.33 11.66 -0.36
CA ASP A 173 -13.31 11.45 0.66
C ASP A 173 -13.86 10.58 1.79
N GLU A 174 -15.15 10.74 2.13
CA GLU A 174 -15.83 9.84 3.05
C GLU A 174 -15.90 8.41 2.50
N VAL A 175 -16.22 8.24 1.22
CA VAL A 175 -16.21 6.92 0.57
C VAL A 175 -14.82 6.30 0.60
N LEU A 176 -13.78 7.05 0.33
CA LEU A 176 -12.39 6.58 0.36
C LEU A 176 -11.98 6.14 1.78
N ARG A 177 -12.35 6.91 2.81
CA ARG A 177 -12.11 6.52 4.21
C ARG A 177 -12.81 5.22 4.59
N VAL A 178 -14.08 5.08 4.20
CA VAL A 178 -14.84 3.84 4.46
C VAL A 178 -14.20 2.67 3.71
N LEU A 179 -13.83 2.84 2.44
CA LEU A 179 -13.11 1.80 1.69
C LEU A 179 -11.78 1.42 2.34
N GLY A 180 -11.05 2.38 2.91
CA GLY A 180 -9.84 2.09 3.69
C GLY A 180 -10.13 1.21 4.91
N LYS A 181 -11.22 1.47 5.65
CA LYS A 181 -11.66 0.64 6.78
C LYS A 181 -12.10 -0.76 6.33
N VAL A 182 -12.82 -0.85 5.22
CA VAL A 182 -13.25 -2.12 4.62
C VAL A 182 -12.04 -2.94 4.17
N ALA A 183 -11.06 -2.30 3.51
CA ALA A 183 -9.81 -2.94 3.10
C ALA A 183 -9.01 -3.48 4.30
N LYS A 184 -8.93 -2.69 5.39
CA LYS A 184 -8.29 -3.13 6.64
C LYS A 184 -8.98 -4.37 7.22
N THR A 185 -10.31 -4.40 7.24
CA THR A 185 -11.08 -5.55 7.72
C THR A 185 -10.86 -6.78 6.85
N ALA A 186 -10.94 -6.63 5.52
CA ALA A 186 -10.68 -7.71 4.57
C ALA A 186 -9.27 -8.30 4.74
N TRP A 187 -8.28 -7.45 4.91
CA TRP A 187 -6.90 -7.82 5.11
C TRP A 187 -6.69 -8.56 6.44
N LEU A 188 -7.06 -7.93 7.57
CA LEU A 188 -6.76 -8.47 8.91
C LEU A 188 -7.62 -9.66 9.29
N LYS A 189 -8.92 -9.65 8.92
CA LYS A 189 -9.86 -10.69 9.34
C LYS A 189 -9.87 -11.90 8.42
N TYR A 190 -9.68 -11.66 7.12
CA TYR A 190 -9.88 -12.69 6.11
C TYR A 190 -8.63 -12.99 5.27
N GLY A 191 -7.52 -12.30 5.49
CA GLY A 191 -6.29 -12.48 4.72
C GLY A 191 -6.46 -12.23 3.22
N ILE A 192 -7.34 -11.28 2.84
CA ILE A 192 -7.55 -10.92 1.45
C ILE A 192 -6.45 -9.94 1.03
N GLU A 193 -5.56 -10.40 0.15
CA GLU A 193 -4.42 -9.62 -0.39
C GLU A 193 -4.53 -9.41 -1.90
N ASP A 194 -5.27 -10.27 -2.57
CA ASP A 194 -5.46 -10.21 -4.01
C ASP A 194 -6.37 -9.07 -4.43
N LYS A 195 -6.00 -8.38 -5.51
CA LYS A 195 -6.75 -7.22 -6.03
C LYS A 195 -8.19 -7.55 -6.41
N GLN A 196 -8.44 -8.71 -7.00
CA GLN A 196 -9.75 -9.11 -7.47
C GLN A 196 -10.65 -9.41 -6.28
N ASP A 197 -10.15 -10.18 -5.32
CA ASP A 197 -10.87 -10.51 -4.09
C ASP A 197 -11.14 -9.27 -3.25
N MET A 198 -10.16 -8.37 -3.11
CA MET A 198 -10.31 -7.11 -2.38
C MET A 198 -11.39 -6.22 -3.01
N ARG A 199 -11.36 -6.08 -4.33
CA ARG A 199 -12.37 -5.32 -5.07
C ARG A 199 -13.77 -5.91 -4.90
N GLN A 200 -13.90 -7.24 -4.97
CA GLN A 200 -15.18 -7.92 -4.78
C GLN A 200 -15.71 -7.75 -3.36
N TYR A 201 -14.82 -7.81 -2.35
CA TYR A 201 -15.18 -7.59 -0.96
C TYR A 201 -15.72 -6.16 -0.74
N MET A 202 -15.02 -5.16 -1.24
CA MET A 202 -15.45 -3.75 -1.18
C MET A 202 -16.78 -3.53 -1.91
N TYR A 203 -16.94 -4.14 -3.09
CA TYR A 203 -18.18 -4.06 -3.87
C TYR A 203 -19.38 -4.57 -3.07
N LEU A 204 -19.27 -5.75 -2.47
CA LEU A 204 -20.37 -6.32 -1.67
C LEU A 204 -20.76 -5.43 -0.50
N TYR A 205 -19.80 -4.83 0.16
CA TYR A 205 -20.04 -3.90 1.27
C TYR A 205 -20.95 -2.75 0.87
N PHE A 206 -20.75 -2.16 -0.29
CA PHE A 206 -21.50 -0.99 -0.73
C PHE A 206 -22.82 -1.33 -1.45
N THR A 207 -22.89 -2.47 -2.13
CA THR A 207 -24.02 -2.78 -3.02
C THR A 207 -24.98 -3.82 -2.46
N VAL A 208 -24.54 -4.65 -1.52
CA VAL A 208 -25.39 -5.68 -0.89
C VAL A 208 -25.73 -5.28 0.55
N ALA A 209 -24.74 -5.31 1.43
CA ALA A 209 -24.92 -4.90 2.82
C ALA A 209 -23.55 -4.73 3.50
N SER A 210 -23.42 -3.78 4.44
CA SER A 210 -22.21 -3.58 5.21
C SER A 210 -21.79 -4.79 6.08
N ASN A 211 -22.74 -5.66 6.38
CA ASN A 211 -22.53 -6.91 7.11
C ASN A 211 -22.68 -8.16 6.23
N PHE A 212 -22.47 -8.05 4.92
CA PHE A 212 -22.59 -9.14 3.96
C PHE A 212 -21.75 -10.37 4.34
N ASP A 213 -20.65 -10.16 5.07
CA ASP A 213 -19.75 -11.22 5.56
C ASP A 213 -20.36 -12.05 6.71
N ALA A 214 -21.53 -11.66 7.22
CA ALA A 214 -22.34 -12.47 8.14
C ALA A 214 -23.30 -13.44 7.41
N ASP A 215 -23.47 -13.31 6.09
CA ASP A 215 -24.23 -14.28 5.29
C ASP A 215 -23.54 -15.65 5.38
N PRO A 216 -24.28 -16.74 5.68
CA PRO A 216 -23.69 -18.06 5.90
C PRO A 216 -22.91 -18.61 4.69
N GLU A 217 -23.37 -18.36 3.47
CA GLU A 217 -22.70 -18.84 2.26
C GLU A 217 -21.41 -18.07 2.01
N ILE A 218 -21.45 -16.75 2.17
CA ILE A 218 -20.27 -15.88 2.03
C ILE A 218 -19.27 -16.13 3.16
N ALA A 219 -19.76 -16.25 4.41
CA ALA A 219 -18.93 -16.58 5.56
C ALA A 219 -18.19 -17.91 5.38
N ALA A 220 -18.85 -18.93 4.84
CA ALA A 220 -18.23 -20.22 4.53
C ALA A 220 -17.11 -20.09 3.47
N VAL A 221 -17.29 -19.23 2.46
CA VAL A 221 -16.24 -18.94 1.47
C VAL A 221 -15.06 -18.20 2.13
N LEU A 222 -15.34 -17.19 2.94
CA LEU A 222 -14.32 -16.40 3.62
C LEU A 222 -13.50 -17.22 4.63
N ALA A 223 -14.11 -18.22 5.27
CA ALA A 223 -13.46 -19.10 6.23
C ALA A 223 -12.62 -20.24 5.61
N ARG A 224 -12.67 -20.47 4.30
CA ARG A 224 -11.91 -21.54 3.64
C ARG A 224 -10.41 -21.34 3.81
N PRO A 225 -9.67 -22.32 4.34
CA PRO A 225 -8.22 -22.23 4.40
C PRO A 225 -7.60 -22.39 3.02
N GLY A 226 -6.44 -21.75 2.79
CA GLY A 226 -5.66 -21.91 1.56
C GLY A 226 -6.32 -21.36 0.29
N ARG A 227 -7.20 -20.37 0.41
CA ARG A 227 -7.76 -19.65 -0.75
C ARG A 227 -6.62 -19.13 -1.63
N LYS A 228 -6.78 -19.26 -2.93
CA LYS A 228 -5.88 -18.70 -3.93
C LYS A 228 -6.41 -17.33 -4.39
N PRO A 229 -5.56 -16.49 -4.97
CA PRO A 229 -5.99 -15.24 -5.60
C PRO A 229 -7.19 -15.42 -6.53
N GLY A 230 -8.22 -14.61 -6.34
CA GLY A 230 -9.47 -14.63 -7.09
C GLY A 230 -10.49 -15.71 -6.67
N ASP A 231 -10.19 -16.56 -5.69
CA ASP A 231 -11.13 -17.62 -5.26
C ASP A 231 -12.41 -17.05 -4.62
N PHE A 232 -12.26 -15.99 -3.83
CA PHE A 232 -13.40 -15.33 -3.20
C PHE A 232 -14.32 -14.71 -4.25
N ALA A 233 -13.77 -13.95 -5.19
CA ALA A 233 -14.54 -13.29 -6.24
C ALA A 233 -15.33 -14.31 -7.08
N ARG A 234 -14.67 -15.38 -7.52
CA ARG A 234 -15.33 -16.45 -8.29
C ARG A 234 -16.44 -17.16 -7.51
N ALA A 235 -16.21 -17.41 -6.22
CA ALA A 235 -17.22 -18.08 -5.40
C ALA A 235 -18.46 -17.20 -5.19
N VAL A 236 -18.30 -15.90 -4.98
CA VAL A 236 -19.42 -14.94 -4.85
C VAL A 236 -20.20 -14.83 -6.15
N GLU A 237 -19.54 -14.77 -7.31
CA GLU A 237 -20.20 -14.79 -8.62
C GLU A 237 -21.06 -16.05 -8.79
N ALA A 238 -20.54 -17.21 -8.38
CA ALA A 238 -21.29 -18.47 -8.45
C ALA A 238 -22.54 -18.49 -7.55
N ILE A 239 -22.46 -17.91 -6.34
CA ILE A 239 -23.61 -17.75 -5.43
C ILE A 239 -24.67 -16.85 -6.08
N GLY A 240 -24.27 -15.69 -6.63
CA GLY A 240 -25.17 -14.75 -7.28
C GLY A 240 -25.88 -15.33 -8.49
N THR A 241 -25.22 -16.15 -9.29
CA THR A 241 -25.82 -16.81 -10.46
C THR A 241 -26.79 -17.93 -10.05
N ALA A 242 -26.52 -18.63 -8.95
CA ALA A 242 -27.42 -19.67 -8.43
C ALA A 242 -28.69 -19.08 -7.79
N GLY A 243 -28.60 -17.89 -7.17
CA GLY A 243 -29.76 -17.19 -6.58
C GLY A 243 -30.69 -16.52 -7.57
N GLY A 244 -30.20 -16.17 -8.77
CA GLY A 244 -31.01 -15.54 -9.84
C GLY A 244 -31.92 -16.50 -10.62
N SER A 245 -31.84 -17.78 -10.31
CA SER A 245 -32.69 -18.84 -10.96
C SER A 245 -33.82 -19.36 -10.09
N ARG A 246 -34.17 -18.67 -9.00
CA ARG A 246 -35.30 -19.01 -8.12
C ARG A 246 -36.46 -18.05 -8.25
#